data_cc4cfe1de171d593c466ab8ad14b9c5a
#
_entry.id   cc4cfe1de171d593c466ab8ad14b9c5a
#
_cell.length_a   1.000
_cell.length_b   1.000
_cell.length_c   1.000
_cell.angle_alpha   90.00
_cell.angle_beta   90.00
_cell.angle_gamma   90.00
#
_symmetry.space_group_name_H-M   'P 1'
#
loop_
_entity.id
_entity.type
_entity.pdbx_description
1 polymer ?
#
loop_
_entity_poly.entity_id
_entity_poly.type
_entity_poly.pdbx_seq_one_letter_code
_entity_poly.pdbx_strand_id
1 'polypeptide(L)'
;MLTAKEVKQKAKEFGADLCGISPMSRFEGCPKQYDGRYIFPGAKSMIVLGFRIARGMFRGIEEGTYFSAYPSMGYAAMNQIYIPGVMHRLTSFLEDDGNETVPIMFFAGPSNNTVTGKFREGWSRAVSPDKPYPDVLINFRMAAYMAGMGEFGWSKVFLTPEFGPRVRFAVLLTDAELEPDPIYEGHICDRCKQCAKNCGGKAISLTESVKVTVAGHEIEWGKLDEHACEVGLNGGPDGSLDPFDGKYPNQFGYGRAIEGACGCMRACFIHLEKRKKLLNQFRNPFRTGEVWRVDHS
;
A
#
# COMPACT_ATOMS: atom_id res chain seq x y z
N MET A 1 13.63 -15.67 -24.34
CA MET A 1 12.92 -15.94 -23.04
C MET A 1 13.30 -14.82 -22.09
N LEU A 2 12.36 -14.07 -21.61
CA LEU A 2 12.57 -12.96 -20.69
C LEU A 2 13.13 -13.43 -19.35
N THR A 3 14.06 -12.66 -18.81
CA THR A 3 14.63 -12.88 -17.49
C THR A 3 14.04 -11.94 -16.45
N ALA A 4 14.03 -12.33 -15.19
CA ALA A 4 13.61 -11.46 -14.07
C ALA A 4 14.38 -10.12 -14.06
N LYS A 5 15.67 -10.15 -14.43
CA LYS A 5 16.52 -8.96 -14.51
C LYS A 5 16.04 -7.97 -15.57
N GLU A 6 15.70 -8.46 -16.76
CA GLU A 6 15.20 -7.63 -17.87
C GLU A 6 13.85 -7.01 -17.52
N VAL A 7 12.93 -7.81 -16.97
CA VAL A 7 11.62 -7.31 -16.51
C VAL A 7 11.77 -6.21 -15.46
N LYS A 8 12.62 -6.41 -14.46
CA LYS A 8 12.90 -5.40 -13.42
C LYS A 8 13.53 -4.14 -13.99
N GLN A 9 14.44 -4.28 -14.96
CA GLN A 9 15.06 -3.15 -15.63
C GLN A 9 14.01 -2.35 -16.40
N LYS A 10 13.15 -3.01 -17.18
CA LYS A 10 12.07 -2.38 -17.94
C LYS A 10 11.03 -1.70 -17.03
N ALA A 11 10.65 -2.35 -15.93
CA ALA A 11 9.77 -1.73 -14.94
C ALA A 11 10.31 -0.37 -14.45
N LYS A 12 11.62 -0.30 -14.14
CA LYS A 12 12.28 0.95 -13.73
C LYS A 12 12.36 1.98 -14.86
N GLU A 13 12.68 1.55 -16.07
CA GLU A 13 12.71 2.43 -17.26
C GLU A 13 11.32 3.04 -17.55
N PHE A 14 10.26 2.29 -17.32
CA PHE A 14 8.90 2.75 -17.49
C PHE A 14 8.40 3.63 -16.34
N GLY A 15 9.10 3.66 -15.20
CA GLY A 15 8.86 4.60 -14.11
C GLY A 15 8.49 3.99 -12.76
N ALA A 16 8.59 2.66 -12.59
CA ALA A 16 8.49 2.07 -11.26
C ALA A 16 9.77 2.35 -10.46
N ASP A 17 9.64 2.69 -9.18
CA ASP A 17 10.81 2.84 -8.30
C ASP A 17 11.35 1.49 -7.82
N LEU A 18 10.45 0.52 -7.60
CA LEU A 18 10.76 -0.83 -7.13
C LEU A 18 10.04 -1.87 -7.99
N CYS A 19 10.64 -3.04 -8.11
CA CYS A 19 10.01 -4.19 -8.76
C CYS A 19 10.46 -5.47 -8.05
N GLY A 20 9.51 -6.27 -7.60
CA GLY A 20 9.71 -7.58 -7.01
C GLY A 20 8.93 -8.66 -7.77
N ILE A 21 9.42 -9.89 -7.73
CA ILE A 21 8.81 -11.04 -8.41
C ILE A 21 8.51 -12.14 -7.38
N SER A 22 7.30 -12.67 -7.44
CA SER A 22 6.84 -13.80 -6.61
C SER A 22 6.36 -14.93 -7.49
N PRO A 23 6.64 -16.19 -7.16
CA PRO A 23 5.99 -17.32 -7.82
C PRO A 23 4.53 -17.40 -7.35
N MET A 24 3.65 -17.89 -8.21
CA MET A 24 2.22 -18.03 -7.87
C MET A 24 1.95 -19.06 -6.76
N SER A 25 2.90 -19.97 -6.47
CA SER A 25 2.82 -20.91 -5.35
C SER A 25 2.76 -20.22 -3.98
N ARG A 26 3.24 -18.98 -3.85
CA ARG A 26 3.14 -18.22 -2.59
C ARG A 26 1.70 -17.81 -2.23
N PHE A 27 0.73 -18.02 -3.11
CA PHE A 27 -0.70 -17.92 -2.79
C PHE A 27 -1.26 -19.17 -2.09
N GLU A 28 -0.47 -20.20 -1.87
CA GLU A 28 -0.95 -21.39 -1.17
C GLU A 28 -1.47 -21.05 0.23
N GLY A 29 -2.65 -21.58 0.58
CA GLY A 29 -3.36 -21.26 1.82
C GLY A 29 -4.10 -19.91 1.81
N CYS A 30 -4.01 -19.13 0.72
CA CYS A 30 -4.76 -17.89 0.58
C CYS A 30 -6.26 -18.16 0.43
N PRO A 31 -7.16 -17.42 1.09
CA PRO A 31 -8.60 -17.53 0.82
C PRO A 31 -8.91 -17.24 -0.65
N LYS A 32 -9.82 -18.01 -1.25
CA LYS A 32 -10.19 -17.92 -2.68
C LYS A 32 -10.43 -16.49 -3.16
N GLN A 33 -11.07 -15.66 -2.33
CA GLN A 33 -11.43 -14.28 -2.67
C GLN A 33 -10.23 -13.35 -2.84
N TYR A 34 -9.04 -13.75 -2.36
CA TYR A 34 -7.80 -12.95 -2.42
C TYR A 34 -6.69 -13.64 -3.21
N ASP A 35 -6.98 -14.78 -3.85
CA ASP A 35 -6.01 -15.61 -4.53
C ASP A 35 -5.97 -15.30 -6.03
N GLY A 36 -4.85 -14.73 -6.48
CA GLY A 36 -4.63 -14.36 -7.89
C GLY A 36 -4.71 -15.52 -8.88
N ARG A 37 -4.57 -16.78 -8.44
CA ARG A 37 -4.70 -17.96 -9.28
C ARG A 37 -6.12 -18.15 -9.82
N TYR A 38 -7.12 -17.54 -9.19
CA TYR A 38 -8.50 -17.51 -9.72
C TYR A 38 -8.71 -16.44 -10.80
N ILE A 39 -7.85 -15.42 -10.87
CA ILE A 39 -7.87 -14.41 -11.94
C ILE A 39 -7.23 -14.99 -13.19
N PHE A 40 -6.02 -15.53 -13.04
CA PHE A 40 -5.25 -16.12 -14.13
C PHE A 40 -4.65 -17.48 -13.71
N PRO A 41 -5.36 -18.60 -13.96
CA PRO A 41 -4.90 -19.94 -13.57
C PRO A 41 -3.60 -20.36 -14.24
N GLY A 42 -3.31 -19.85 -15.44
CA GLY A 42 -2.07 -20.11 -16.18
C GLY A 42 -0.86 -19.28 -15.72
N ALA A 43 -1.04 -18.29 -14.85
CA ALA A 43 0.04 -17.46 -14.35
C ALA A 43 1.12 -18.30 -13.63
N LYS A 44 2.37 -18.00 -13.90
CA LYS A 44 3.55 -18.59 -13.25
C LYS A 44 4.19 -17.61 -12.28
N SER A 45 4.16 -16.32 -12.62
CA SER A 45 4.78 -15.26 -11.83
C SER A 45 3.82 -14.12 -11.53
N MET A 46 3.99 -13.54 -10.36
CA MET A 46 3.40 -12.26 -9.96
C MET A 46 4.50 -11.21 -9.90
N ILE A 47 4.34 -10.14 -10.68
CA ILE A 47 5.23 -8.98 -10.67
C ILE A 47 4.59 -7.90 -9.81
N VAL A 48 5.31 -7.39 -8.82
CA VAL A 48 4.84 -6.31 -7.94
C VAL A 48 5.70 -5.08 -8.17
N LEU A 49 5.05 -4.00 -8.58
CA LEU A 49 5.68 -2.70 -8.78
C LEU A 49 5.50 -1.83 -7.53
N GLY A 50 6.54 -1.10 -7.15
CA GLY A 50 6.48 -0.13 -6.07
C GLY A 50 6.75 1.28 -6.59
N PHE A 51 5.95 2.24 -6.12
CA PHE A 51 6.01 3.65 -6.51
C PHE A 51 6.12 4.50 -5.27
N ARG A 52 7.19 5.27 -5.14
CA ARG A 52 7.40 6.14 -3.97
C ARG A 52 6.39 7.27 -3.94
N ILE A 53 5.89 7.55 -2.75
CA ILE A 53 5.20 8.79 -2.46
C ILE A 53 6.27 9.81 -2.05
N ALA A 54 6.44 10.87 -2.83
CA ALA A 54 7.44 11.88 -2.53
C ALA A 54 7.17 12.52 -1.15
N ARG A 55 8.22 12.69 -0.35
CA ARG A 55 8.10 13.23 1.01
C ARG A 55 7.44 14.61 1.04
N GLY A 56 7.66 15.41 0.01
CA GLY A 56 7.04 16.73 -0.15
C GLY A 56 5.52 16.71 -0.22
N MET A 57 4.90 15.60 -0.65
CA MET A 57 3.43 15.47 -0.68
C MET A 57 2.81 15.45 0.71
N PHE A 58 3.59 15.19 1.75
CA PHE A 58 3.17 15.26 3.15
C PHE A 58 3.55 16.58 3.84
N ARG A 59 4.34 17.44 3.18
CA ARG A 59 4.89 18.65 3.80
C ARG A 59 3.80 19.59 4.30
N GLY A 60 2.85 19.92 3.45
CA GLY A 60 1.77 20.83 3.82
C GLY A 60 0.85 20.29 4.93
N ILE A 61 0.69 18.96 5.00
CA ILE A 61 -0.04 18.32 6.11
C ILE A 61 0.78 18.42 7.40
N GLU A 62 2.08 18.20 7.35
CA GLU A 62 2.97 18.34 8.52
C GLU A 62 2.98 19.76 9.07
N GLU A 63 2.93 20.77 8.20
CA GLU A 63 2.87 22.19 8.57
C GLU A 63 1.44 22.68 8.89
N GLY A 64 0.39 21.86 8.64
CA GLY A 64 -1.00 22.26 8.83
C GLY A 64 -1.53 23.30 7.84
N THR A 65 -0.92 23.44 6.66
CA THR A 65 -1.18 24.56 5.73
C THR A 65 -1.59 24.13 4.32
N TYR A 66 -1.28 22.90 3.88
CA TYR A 66 -1.60 22.43 2.54
C TYR A 66 -1.89 20.93 2.51
N PHE A 67 -3.16 20.57 2.54
CA PHE A 67 -3.65 19.18 2.65
C PHE A 67 -3.80 18.50 1.28
N SER A 68 -4.10 19.27 0.23
CA SER A 68 -4.44 18.73 -1.09
C SER A 68 -3.33 17.92 -1.77
N ALA A 69 -2.06 18.18 -1.47
CA ALA A 69 -0.93 17.55 -2.15
C ALA A 69 -0.94 16.02 -2.05
N TYR A 70 -1.24 15.47 -0.88
CA TYR A 70 -1.28 14.04 -0.70
C TYR A 70 -2.51 13.38 -1.37
N PRO A 71 -3.77 13.79 -1.09
CA PRO A 71 -4.93 13.14 -1.71
C PRO A 71 -4.96 13.30 -3.24
N SER A 72 -4.50 14.44 -3.79
CA SER A 72 -4.48 14.64 -5.25
C SER A 72 -3.28 13.95 -5.92
N MET A 73 -2.05 14.32 -5.57
CA MET A 73 -0.85 13.82 -6.24
C MET A 73 -0.35 12.50 -5.65
N GLY A 74 -0.31 12.37 -4.32
CA GLY A 74 0.23 11.19 -3.64
C GLY A 74 -0.74 10.01 -3.60
N TYR A 75 -2.01 10.22 -3.95
CA TYR A 75 -3.04 9.19 -3.93
C TYR A 75 -3.77 9.09 -5.27
N ALA A 76 -4.59 10.07 -5.64
CA ALA A 76 -5.45 9.99 -6.81
C ALA A 76 -4.64 9.91 -8.12
N ALA A 77 -3.79 10.89 -8.38
CA ALA A 77 -2.99 10.92 -9.60
C ALA A 77 -2.04 9.72 -9.71
N MET A 78 -1.43 9.30 -8.59
CA MET A 78 -0.61 8.09 -8.57
C MET A 78 -1.41 6.87 -8.99
N ASN A 79 -2.57 6.61 -8.38
CA ASN A 79 -3.34 5.39 -8.62
C ASN A 79 -4.09 5.40 -9.96
N GLN A 80 -4.55 6.56 -10.44
CA GLN A 80 -5.45 6.65 -11.60
C GLN A 80 -4.74 7.05 -12.90
N ILE A 81 -3.55 7.66 -12.82
CA ILE A 81 -2.86 8.18 -14.00
C ILE A 81 -1.48 7.55 -14.13
N TYR A 82 -0.61 7.72 -13.13
CA TYR A 82 0.78 7.36 -13.25
C TYR A 82 1.01 5.84 -13.23
N ILE A 83 0.50 5.16 -12.22
CA ILE A 83 0.64 3.71 -12.06
C ILE A 83 0.04 2.94 -13.25
N PRO A 84 -1.22 3.20 -13.69
CA PRO A 84 -1.79 2.51 -14.85
C PRO A 84 -0.97 2.68 -16.12
N GLY A 85 -0.39 3.86 -16.35
CA GLY A 85 0.48 4.10 -17.51
C GLY A 85 1.75 3.25 -17.50
N VAL A 86 2.37 3.09 -16.32
CA VAL A 86 3.56 2.22 -16.17
C VAL A 86 3.18 0.74 -16.33
N MET A 87 2.07 0.34 -15.71
CA MET A 87 1.55 -1.03 -15.83
C MET A 87 1.26 -1.40 -17.27
N HIS A 88 0.57 -0.52 -18.03
CA HIS A 88 0.25 -0.78 -19.43
C HIS A 88 1.52 -0.99 -20.28
N ARG A 89 2.54 -0.14 -20.10
CA ARG A 89 3.82 -0.29 -20.81
C ARG A 89 4.51 -1.62 -20.49
N LEU A 90 4.51 -2.03 -19.21
CA LEU A 90 5.13 -3.29 -18.83
C LEU A 90 4.31 -4.49 -19.31
N THR A 91 2.97 -4.40 -19.29
CA THR A 91 2.09 -5.42 -19.89
C THR A 91 2.40 -5.61 -21.37
N SER A 92 2.42 -4.51 -22.15
CA SER A 92 2.73 -4.57 -23.58
C SER A 92 4.12 -5.16 -23.85
N PHE A 93 5.12 -4.79 -23.05
CA PHE A 93 6.47 -5.36 -23.17
C PHE A 93 6.50 -6.88 -22.93
N LEU A 94 5.72 -7.40 -21.99
CA LEU A 94 5.61 -8.84 -21.73
C LEU A 94 4.84 -9.55 -22.85
N GLU A 95 3.78 -8.94 -23.36
CA GLU A 95 2.97 -9.47 -24.45
C GLU A 95 3.71 -9.44 -25.80
N ASP A 96 4.57 -8.46 -26.06
CA ASP A 96 5.45 -8.41 -27.22
C ASP A 96 6.44 -9.59 -27.24
N ASP A 97 6.81 -10.16 -26.08
CA ASP A 97 7.59 -11.41 -25.97
C ASP A 97 6.68 -12.66 -25.95
N GLY A 98 5.39 -12.52 -26.14
CA GLY A 98 4.41 -13.61 -26.23
C GLY A 98 3.90 -14.14 -24.88
N ASN A 99 4.06 -13.37 -23.79
CA ASN A 99 3.58 -13.77 -22.47
C ASN A 99 2.30 -13.03 -22.12
N GLU A 100 1.20 -13.77 -21.88
CA GLU A 100 -0.06 -13.17 -21.41
C GLU A 100 0.13 -12.53 -20.03
N THR A 101 -0.37 -11.30 -19.89
CA THR A 101 -0.17 -10.53 -18.65
C THR A 101 -1.43 -9.80 -18.23
N VAL A 102 -1.89 -10.03 -17.01
CA VAL A 102 -3.07 -9.41 -16.42
C VAL A 102 -2.66 -8.31 -15.43
N PRO A 103 -2.82 -7.03 -15.77
CA PRO A 103 -2.56 -5.93 -14.85
C PRO A 103 -3.71 -5.81 -13.84
N ILE A 104 -3.36 -5.79 -12.54
CA ILE A 104 -4.32 -5.65 -11.45
C ILE A 104 -4.24 -4.23 -10.92
N MET A 105 -5.24 -3.42 -11.24
CA MET A 105 -5.32 -2.04 -10.81
C MET A 105 -5.86 -1.93 -9.38
N PHE A 106 -5.37 -0.94 -8.62
CA PHE A 106 -6.00 -0.57 -7.37
C PHE A 106 -7.39 0.01 -7.68
N PHE A 107 -8.41 -0.76 -7.35
CA PHE A 107 -9.81 -0.37 -7.57
C PHE A 107 -10.51 -0.11 -6.25
N ALA A 108 -10.94 1.13 -6.05
CA ALA A 108 -11.81 1.54 -4.95
C ALA A 108 -13.27 1.35 -5.33
N GLY A 109 -13.62 0.12 -5.74
CA GLY A 109 -14.99 -0.19 -6.15
C GLY A 109 -15.89 -0.59 -4.98
N PRO A 110 -17.19 -0.78 -5.27
CA PRO A 110 -18.16 -1.17 -4.26
C PRO A 110 -17.87 -2.54 -3.60
N SER A 111 -17.15 -3.41 -4.27
CA SER A 111 -16.73 -4.72 -3.76
C SER A 111 -15.54 -4.65 -2.79
N ASN A 112 -14.90 -3.47 -2.64
CA ASN A 112 -13.72 -3.30 -1.83
C ASN A 112 -13.89 -2.19 -0.80
N ASN A 113 -13.73 -2.49 0.47
CA ASN A 113 -13.49 -1.47 1.48
C ASN A 113 -12.01 -1.10 1.44
N THR A 114 -11.69 0.10 0.95
CA THR A 114 -10.31 0.57 0.75
C THR A 114 -9.50 0.66 2.03
N VAL A 115 -10.16 0.86 3.17
CA VAL A 115 -9.51 0.93 4.49
C VAL A 115 -9.25 -0.47 5.03
N THR A 116 -10.22 -1.37 4.90
CA THR A 116 -10.18 -2.68 5.53
C THR A 116 -9.69 -3.79 4.61
N GLY A 117 -9.80 -3.59 3.29
CA GLY A 117 -9.55 -4.63 2.29
C GLY A 117 -10.54 -5.80 2.37
N LYS A 118 -11.66 -5.63 3.07
CA LYS A 118 -12.68 -6.66 3.20
C LYS A 118 -13.61 -6.63 1.98
N PHE A 119 -13.87 -7.81 1.46
CA PHE A 119 -14.88 -8.02 0.45
C PHE A 119 -16.27 -7.68 1.03
N ARG A 120 -17.08 -6.92 0.29
CA ARG A 120 -18.47 -6.64 0.67
C ARG A 120 -19.36 -7.77 0.13
N GLU A 121 -19.85 -8.61 1.02
CA GLU A 121 -20.82 -9.63 0.69
C GLU A 121 -22.10 -8.98 0.07
N GLY A 122 -22.67 -9.66 -0.93
CA GLY A 122 -23.91 -9.22 -1.57
C GLY A 122 -23.76 -8.30 -2.79
N TRP A 123 -22.54 -7.84 -3.14
CA TRP A 123 -22.31 -7.01 -4.33
C TRP A 123 -22.20 -7.80 -5.63
N SER A 124 -21.80 -9.06 -5.54
CA SER A 124 -21.67 -9.95 -6.68
C SER A 124 -22.04 -11.38 -6.29
N ARG A 125 -22.12 -12.26 -7.25
CA ARG A 125 -22.37 -13.69 -7.04
C ARG A 125 -21.35 -14.50 -7.82
N ALA A 126 -20.85 -15.58 -7.23
CA ALA A 126 -19.98 -16.50 -7.93
C ALA A 126 -20.68 -17.04 -9.20
N VAL A 127 -19.93 -17.11 -10.31
CA VAL A 127 -20.46 -17.62 -11.59
C VAL A 127 -20.63 -19.14 -11.59
N SER A 128 -19.94 -19.83 -10.64
CA SER A 128 -20.09 -21.26 -10.37
C SER A 128 -19.65 -21.55 -8.92
N PRO A 129 -20.04 -22.70 -8.32
CA PRO A 129 -19.76 -23.00 -6.91
C PRO A 129 -18.27 -23.12 -6.55
N ASP A 130 -17.42 -23.41 -7.52
CA ASP A 130 -15.96 -23.54 -7.37
C ASP A 130 -15.20 -22.21 -7.47
N LYS A 131 -15.85 -21.16 -8.00
CA LYS A 131 -15.26 -19.84 -8.20
C LYS A 131 -15.50 -18.89 -7.01
N PRO A 132 -14.58 -17.97 -6.73
CA PRO A 132 -14.87 -16.85 -5.83
C PRO A 132 -15.87 -15.87 -6.45
N TYR A 133 -16.33 -14.92 -5.63
CA TYR A 133 -17.14 -13.80 -6.15
C TYR A 133 -16.28 -12.88 -7.03
N PRO A 134 -16.77 -12.37 -8.17
CA PRO A 134 -16.15 -11.26 -8.87
C PRO A 134 -16.25 -9.97 -8.04
N ASP A 135 -15.22 -9.13 -7.97
CA ASP A 135 -13.86 -9.37 -8.41
C ASP A 135 -13.04 -10.03 -7.32
N VAL A 136 -12.05 -10.85 -7.73
CA VAL A 136 -10.99 -11.32 -6.82
C VAL A 136 -10.10 -10.15 -6.44
N LEU A 137 -9.82 -9.98 -5.15
CA LEU A 137 -9.12 -8.82 -4.60
C LEU A 137 -7.73 -9.20 -4.12
N ILE A 138 -6.71 -9.03 -4.93
CA ILE A 138 -5.33 -9.21 -4.46
C ILE A 138 -4.99 -8.09 -3.47
N ASN A 139 -4.59 -8.47 -2.25
CA ASN A 139 -4.07 -7.51 -1.29
C ASN A 139 -2.65 -7.10 -1.67
N PHE A 140 -2.46 -5.87 -2.15
CA PHE A 140 -1.19 -5.38 -2.68
C PHE A 140 -0.05 -5.35 -1.67
N ARG A 141 -0.34 -5.18 -0.38
CA ARG A 141 0.68 -5.24 0.68
C ARG A 141 1.15 -6.68 0.91
N MET A 142 0.22 -7.65 0.85
CA MET A 142 0.57 -9.08 0.90
C MET A 142 1.35 -9.49 -0.35
N ALA A 143 0.95 -9.00 -1.54
CA ALA A 143 1.68 -9.21 -2.78
C ALA A 143 3.12 -8.67 -2.68
N ALA A 144 3.30 -7.46 -2.13
CA ALA A 144 4.62 -6.87 -1.91
C ALA A 144 5.47 -7.69 -0.93
N TYR A 145 4.86 -8.27 0.13
CA TYR A 145 5.54 -9.19 1.02
C TYR A 145 5.98 -10.47 0.28
N MET A 146 5.06 -11.08 -0.45
CA MET A 146 5.34 -12.28 -1.25
C MET A 146 6.43 -12.04 -2.32
N ALA A 147 6.56 -10.82 -2.81
CA ALA A 147 7.59 -10.41 -3.76
C ALA A 147 8.90 -9.93 -3.09
N GLY A 148 9.06 -10.11 -1.78
CA GLY A 148 10.29 -9.82 -1.07
C GLY A 148 10.63 -8.34 -0.92
N MET A 149 9.67 -7.43 -1.07
CA MET A 149 9.91 -5.98 -1.13
C MET A 149 10.08 -5.31 0.23
N GLY A 150 9.88 -6.04 1.33
CA GLY A 150 9.96 -5.49 2.69
C GLY A 150 9.07 -6.22 3.68
N GLU A 151 8.60 -5.52 4.71
CA GLU A 151 7.84 -6.11 5.83
C GLU A 151 6.63 -5.28 6.26
N PHE A 152 5.77 -5.88 7.08
CA PHE A 152 4.68 -5.15 7.74
C PHE A 152 5.17 -4.43 9.00
N GLY A 153 4.91 -3.13 9.08
CA GLY A 153 5.09 -2.38 10.31
C GLY A 153 3.98 -2.63 11.33
N TRP A 154 4.18 -2.18 12.57
CA TRP A 154 3.18 -2.31 13.64
C TRP A 154 1.81 -1.72 13.26
N SER A 155 1.76 -0.70 12.41
CA SER A 155 0.53 -0.07 11.92
C SER A 155 -0.21 -0.84 10.82
N LYS A 156 0.21 -2.06 10.46
CA LYS A 156 -0.28 -2.79 9.26
C LYS A 156 0.09 -2.09 7.94
N VAL A 157 0.87 -1.01 7.98
CA VAL A 157 1.43 -0.37 6.79
C VAL A 157 2.67 -1.14 6.35
N PHE A 158 2.80 -1.37 5.05
CA PHE A 158 3.97 -2.05 4.49
C PHE A 158 5.15 -1.10 4.43
N LEU A 159 6.34 -1.60 4.76
CA LEU A 159 7.59 -0.85 4.81
C LEU A 159 8.58 -1.44 3.82
N THR A 160 9.16 -0.60 2.97
CA THR A 160 10.30 -0.98 2.13
C THR A 160 11.60 -0.41 2.67
N PRO A 161 12.76 -1.05 2.44
CA PRO A 161 14.06 -0.52 2.86
C PRO A 161 14.36 0.86 2.29
N GLU A 162 13.88 1.14 1.06
CA GLU A 162 14.14 2.40 0.36
C GLU A 162 13.33 3.55 0.93
N PHE A 163 12.01 3.36 1.08
CA PHE A 163 11.08 4.47 1.30
C PHE A 163 10.27 4.35 2.60
N GLY A 164 10.46 3.27 3.36
CA GLY A 164 9.62 2.98 4.52
C GLY A 164 8.15 2.87 4.12
N PRO A 165 7.22 3.59 4.81
CA PRO A 165 5.79 3.53 4.52
C PRO A 165 5.36 4.34 3.28
N ARG A 166 6.28 5.08 2.65
CA ARG A 166 5.99 6.02 1.54
C ARG A 166 6.01 5.32 0.18
N VAL A 167 5.20 4.28 0.01
CA VAL A 167 5.15 3.48 -1.22
C VAL A 167 3.73 3.07 -1.56
N ARG A 168 3.43 3.03 -2.86
CA ARG A 168 2.23 2.41 -3.42
C ARG A 168 2.61 1.23 -4.27
N PHE A 169 1.72 0.27 -4.38
CA PHE A 169 1.98 -0.95 -5.11
C PHE A 169 0.97 -1.15 -6.24
N ALA A 170 1.42 -1.86 -7.27
CA ALA A 170 0.61 -2.41 -8.33
C ALA A 170 1.07 -3.84 -8.62
N VAL A 171 0.19 -4.65 -9.17
CA VAL A 171 0.41 -6.08 -9.38
C VAL A 171 0.11 -6.44 -10.82
N LEU A 172 0.98 -7.28 -11.42
CA LEU A 172 0.72 -7.94 -12.70
C LEU A 172 0.86 -9.45 -12.49
N LEU A 173 -0.03 -10.23 -13.09
CA LEU A 173 0.08 -11.68 -13.15
C LEU A 173 0.47 -12.07 -14.57
N THR A 174 1.45 -12.95 -14.75
CA THR A 174 1.94 -13.35 -16.08
C THR A 174 2.26 -14.84 -16.13
N ASP A 175 2.10 -15.44 -17.31
CA ASP A 175 2.55 -16.80 -17.58
C ASP A 175 4.05 -16.90 -17.89
N ALA A 176 4.74 -15.76 -17.98
CA ALA A 176 6.21 -15.76 -18.01
C ALA A 176 6.77 -16.41 -16.73
N GLU A 177 7.69 -17.37 -16.92
CA GLU A 177 8.39 -18.02 -15.82
C GLU A 177 9.62 -17.18 -15.45
N LEU A 178 9.50 -16.41 -14.37
CA LEU A 178 10.52 -15.48 -13.90
C LEU A 178 11.11 -15.96 -12.58
N GLU A 179 12.44 -15.82 -12.43
CA GLU A 179 13.10 -16.14 -11.17
C GLU A 179 12.55 -15.27 -10.03
N PRO A 180 12.03 -15.88 -8.94
CA PRO A 180 11.41 -15.14 -7.86
C PRO A 180 12.43 -14.51 -6.93
N ASP A 181 12.06 -13.36 -6.35
CA ASP A 181 12.82 -12.78 -5.26
C ASP A 181 12.63 -13.57 -3.94
N PRO A 182 13.66 -13.66 -3.10
CA PRO A 182 13.52 -14.23 -1.77
C PRO A 182 12.61 -13.34 -0.91
N ILE A 183 11.94 -13.93 0.08
CA ILE A 183 11.23 -13.16 1.10
C ILE A 183 12.24 -12.28 1.85
N TYR A 184 11.83 -11.04 2.16
CA TYR A 184 12.66 -10.08 2.88
C TYR A 184 12.88 -10.54 4.34
N GLU A 185 14.12 -10.71 4.74
CA GLU A 185 14.51 -11.18 6.09
C GLU A 185 15.03 -10.05 7.00
N GLY A 186 15.06 -8.81 6.50
CA GLY A 186 15.54 -7.67 7.28
C GLY A 186 14.52 -7.15 8.29
N HIS A 187 14.93 -6.18 9.10
CA HIS A 187 14.10 -5.52 10.11
C HIS A 187 14.13 -4.00 9.92
N ILE A 188 13.02 -3.46 9.43
CA ILE A 188 12.81 -2.02 9.27
C ILE A 188 12.05 -1.48 10.49
N CYS A 189 10.95 -2.16 10.87
CA CYS A 189 10.11 -1.82 12.00
C CYS A 189 10.72 -2.32 13.32
N ASP A 190 11.12 -1.40 14.19
CA ASP A 190 11.64 -1.71 15.52
C ASP A 190 10.55 -1.77 16.61
N ARG A 191 9.29 -1.84 16.22
CA ARG A 191 8.15 -1.88 17.14
C ARG A 191 8.07 -0.68 18.10
N CYS A 192 8.58 0.49 17.74
CA CYS A 192 8.56 1.71 18.56
C CYS A 192 7.16 2.25 18.87
N LYS A 193 6.14 1.79 18.14
CA LYS A 193 4.72 2.16 18.29
C LYS A 193 4.41 3.66 18.15
N GLN A 194 5.32 4.43 17.55
CA GLN A 194 5.07 5.84 17.25
C GLN A 194 3.85 6.02 16.32
N CYS A 195 3.62 5.07 15.40
CA CYS A 195 2.43 5.04 14.57
C CYS A 195 1.14 4.98 15.38
N ALA A 196 1.08 4.14 16.42
CA ALA A 196 -0.09 4.01 17.30
C ALA A 196 -0.29 5.26 18.17
N LYS A 197 0.80 5.80 18.74
CA LYS A 197 0.77 7.01 19.59
C LYS A 197 0.32 8.28 18.84
N ASN A 198 0.62 8.34 17.53
CA ASN A 198 0.28 9.48 16.68
C ASN A 198 -0.94 9.21 15.77
N CYS A 199 -1.70 8.15 16.01
CA CYS A 199 -2.91 7.86 15.25
C CYS A 199 -4.05 8.77 15.71
N GLY A 200 -4.55 9.64 14.83
CA GLY A 200 -5.64 10.56 15.14
C GLY A 200 -6.95 9.87 15.54
N GLY A 201 -7.23 8.71 14.98
CA GLY A 201 -8.38 7.87 15.36
C GLY A 201 -8.11 6.94 16.54
N LYS A 202 -6.89 6.91 17.11
CA LYS A 202 -6.46 5.93 18.15
C LYS A 202 -6.74 4.48 17.74
N ALA A 203 -6.73 4.21 16.45
CA ALA A 203 -7.18 2.97 15.84
C ALA A 203 -6.21 1.79 15.98
N ILE A 204 -4.94 2.05 16.31
CA ILE A 204 -3.89 1.04 16.36
C ILE A 204 -3.60 0.68 17.81
N SER A 205 -3.81 -0.58 18.20
CA SER A 205 -3.52 -1.04 19.56
C SER A 205 -2.04 -0.89 19.92
N LEU A 206 -1.77 -0.46 21.12
CA LEU A 206 -0.41 -0.40 21.70
C LEU A 206 0.06 -1.76 22.20
N THR A 207 -0.86 -2.67 22.55
CA THR A 207 -0.57 -3.93 23.24
C THR A 207 -0.98 -5.17 22.49
N GLU A 208 -2.15 -5.15 21.84
CA GLU A 208 -2.69 -6.30 21.11
C GLU A 208 -2.16 -6.35 19.67
N SER A 209 -1.93 -7.56 19.18
CA SER A 209 -1.48 -7.82 17.82
C SER A 209 -2.34 -8.85 17.10
N VAL A 210 -2.23 -8.86 15.78
CA VAL A 210 -2.79 -9.87 14.89
C VAL A 210 -1.64 -10.56 14.18
N LYS A 211 -1.67 -11.89 14.12
CA LYS A 211 -0.73 -12.73 13.41
C LYS A 211 -1.43 -13.44 12.27
N VAL A 212 -0.79 -13.51 11.14
CA VAL A 212 -1.25 -14.25 9.96
C VAL A 212 -0.08 -14.95 9.30
N THR A 213 -0.36 -16.05 8.60
CA THR A 213 0.65 -16.76 7.82
C THR A 213 0.52 -16.37 6.36
N VAL A 214 1.61 -15.92 5.73
CA VAL A 214 1.69 -15.58 4.31
C VAL A 214 2.92 -16.23 3.72
N ALA A 215 2.75 -17.00 2.64
CA ALA A 215 3.84 -17.72 1.99
C ALA A 215 4.67 -18.59 2.96
N GLY A 216 4.04 -19.20 3.94
CA GLY A 216 4.70 -20.02 4.97
C GLY A 216 5.36 -19.26 6.12
N HIS A 217 5.34 -17.92 6.13
CA HIS A 217 5.95 -17.08 7.16
C HIS A 217 4.89 -16.42 8.04
N GLU A 218 5.10 -16.40 9.37
CA GLU A 218 4.25 -15.64 10.29
C GLU A 218 4.61 -14.15 10.18
N ILE A 219 3.60 -13.32 9.93
CA ILE A 219 3.71 -11.87 9.96
C ILE A 219 2.78 -11.29 11.03
N GLU A 220 3.19 -10.19 11.66
CA GLU A 220 2.49 -9.61 12.80
C GLU A 220 2.39 -8.09 12.68
N TRP A 221 1.24 -7.55 13.10
CA TRP A 221 1.00 -6.10 13.26
C TRP A 221 0.07 -5.83 14.45
N GLY A 222 0.04 -4.58 14.93
CA GLY A 222 -0.89 -4.17 15.99
C GLY A 222 -2.35 -4.29 15.53
N LYS A 223 -3.21 -4.79 16.40
CA LYS A 223 -4.66 -4.89 16.13
C LYS A 223 -5.19 -3.52 15.72
N LEU A 224 -5.93 -3.47 14.62
CA LEU A 224 -6.47 -2.26 14.01
C LEU A 224 -7.99 -2.22 14.17
N ASP A 225 -8.51 -1.14 14.74
CA ASP A 225 -9.91 -0.76 14.63
C ASP A 225 -10.11 -0.01 13.32
N GLU A 226 -10.79 -0.65 12.38
CA GLU A 226 -10.95 -0.15 11.01
C GLU A 226 -11.87 1.07 10.95
N HIS A 227 -12.92 1.11 11.77
CA HIS A 227 -13.83 2.24 11.86
C HIS A 227 -13.12 3.47 12.46
N ALA A 228 -12.42 3.29 13.57
CA ALA A 228 -11.63 4.35 14.18
C ALA A 228 -10.52 4.87 13.26
N CYS A 229 -9.95 3.98 12.41
CA CYS A 229 -8.99 4.38 11.38
C CYS A 229 -9.62 5.30 10.33
N GLU A 230 -10.83 4.99 9.87
CA GLU A 230 -11.60 5.82 8.93
C GLU A 230 -11.93 7.18 9.53
N VAL A 231 -12.41 7.22 10.77
CA VAL A 231 -12.68 8.46 11.51
C VAL A 231 -11.41 9.30 11.63
N GLY A 232 -10.27 8.67 12.00
CA GLY A 232 -8.98 9.35 12.10
C GLY A 232 -8.49 9.92 10.75
N LEU A 233 -8.76 9.21 9.65
CA LEU A 233 -8.40 9.65 8.30
C LEU A 233 -9.21 10.90 7.89
N ASN A 234 -10.40 11.07 8.43
CA ASN A 234 -11.32 12.16 8.13
C ASN A 234 -11.32 13.30 9.17
N GLY A 235 -10.26 13.43 9.98
CA GLY A 235 -10.08 14.57 10.88
C GLY A 235 -10.18 14.24 12.38
N GLY A 236 -10.36 12.97 12.71
CA GLY A 236 -10.45 12.50 14.10
C GLY A 236 -11.84 12.63 14.72
N PRO A 237 -12.07 11.98 15.87
CA PRO A 237 -13.38 11.95 16.52
C PRO A 237 -13.80 13.29 17.16
N ASP A 238 -12.81 14.11 17.47
CA ASP A 238 -12.97 15.43 18.12
C ASP A 238 -12.78 16.61 17.14
N GLY A 239 -12.55 16.32 15.85
CA GLY A 239 -12.29 17.35 14.86
C GLY A 239 -10.93 18.06 15.00
N SER A 240 -10.11 17.71 15.97
CA SER A 240 -8.83 18.40 16.25
C SER A 240 -7.80 18.33 15.12
N LEU A 241 -8.05 17.50 14.12
CA LEU A 241 -7.24 17.36 12.91
C LEU A 241 -7.94 17.90 11.65
N ASP A 242 -9.16 18.45 11.79
CA ASP A 242 -9.95 18.94 10.65
C ASP A 242 -10.08 20.47 10.67
N PRO A 243 -9.19 21.23 9.98
CA PRO A 243 -9.29 22.67 9.89
C PRO A 243 -10.40 23.15 8.95
N PHE A 244 -11.22 22.25 8.38
CA PHE A 244 -12.24 22.56 7.36
C PHE A 244 -13.66 22.33 7.85
N ASP A 245 -13.90 22.08 9.13
CA ASP A 245 -15.22 21.82 9.73
C ASP A 245 -16.08 20.82 8.96
N GLY A 246 -15.49 19.72 8.54
CA GLY A 246 -16.20 18.74 7.73
C GLY A 246 -16.44 19.13 6.26
N LYS A 247 -15.98 20.27 5.81
CA LYS A 247 -16.27 20.83 4.46
C LYS A 247 -15.19 20.54 3.42
N TYR A 248 -14.08 19.86 3.78
CA TYR A 248 -13.04 19.53 2.82
C TYR A 248 -13.59 18.67 1.68
N PRO A 249 -13.37 19.05 0.41
CA PRO A 249 -13.98 18.35 -0.71
C PRO A 249 -13.41 16.94 -0.88
N ASN A 250 -14.26 16.03 -1.35
CA ASN A 250 -13.81 14.74 -1.83
C ASN A 250 -12.96 14.95 -3.09
N GLN A 251 -11.74 14.42 -3.09
CA GLN A 251 -10.82 14.54 -4.22
C GLN A 251 -10.76 13.22 -4.99
N PHE A 252 -11.24 13.24 -6.23
CA PHE A 252 -11.16 12.12 -7.17
C PHE A 252 -11.72 10.80 -6.61
N GLY A 253 -12.74 10.84 -5.78
CA GLY A 253 -13.34 9.64 -5.18
C GLY A 253 -12.58 9.03 -3.99
N TYR A 254 -11.49 9.66 -3.52
CA TYR A 254 -10.68 9.14 -2.41
C TYR A 254 -11.06 9.70 -1.04
N GLY A 255 -12.24 10.25 -0.91
CA GLY A 255 -12.72 10.80 0.35
C GLY A 255 -11.97 12.08 0.75
N ARG A 256 -12.12 12.44 1.98
CA ARG A 256 -11.54 13.69 2.50
C ARG A 256 -10.05 13.56 2.78
N ALA A 257 -9.62 12.44 3.34
CA ALA A 257 -8.22 12.12 3.67
C ALA A 257 -7.45 13.33 4.26
N ILE A 258 -8.09 14.07 5.19
CA ILE A 258 -7.57 15.33 5.72
C ILE A 258 -6.27 15.12 6.46
N GLU A 259 -6.27 14.16 7.35
CA GLU A 259 -5.04 13.82 8.09
C GLU A 259 -3.97 13.25 7.18
N GLY A 260 -4.34 12.92 6.01
CA GLY A 260 -3.57 12.54 4.84
C GLY A 260 -2.39 11.67 5.14
N ALA A 261 -2.38 10.42 4.69
CA ALA A 261 -1.37 9.48 5.09
C ALA A 261 -1.13 9.51 6.59
N CYS A 262 -2.14 9.82 7.29
CA CYS A 262 -2.37 9.70 8.72
C CYS A 262 -1.15 9.93 9.61
N GLY A 263 -1.33 10.38 10.78
CA GLY A 263 -0.25 10.50 11.76
C GLY A 263 0.59 9.24 11.87
N CYS A 264 0.00 8.07 11.66
CA CYS A 264 0.71 6.79 11.68
C CYS A 264 1.81 6.69 10.61
N MET A 265 1.56 7.08 9.35
CA MET A 265 2.57 7.04 8.29
C MET A 265 3.64 8.11 8.52
N ARG A 266 3.24 9.37 8.79
CA ARG A 266 4.17 10.47 9.05
C ARG A 266 5.07 10.16 10.25
N ALA A 267 4.50 9.74 11.38
CA ALA A 267 5.25 9.37 12.56
C ALA A 267 6.24 8.21 12.29
N CYS A 268 5.84 7.24 11.46
CA CYS A 268 6.68 6.12 11.11
C CYS A 268 7.90 6.56 10.28
N PHE A 269 7.70 7.26 9.15
CA PHE A 269 8.85 7.63 8.33
C PHE A 269 9.75 8.67 9.01
N ILE A 270 9.22 9.57 9.85
CA ILE A 270 10.01 10.49 10.67
C ILE A 270 10.93 9.70 11.62
N HIS A 271 10.39 8.68 12.28
CA HIS A 271 11.17 7.83 13.18
C HIS A 271 12.27 7.07 12.42
N LEU A 272 11.94 6.48 11.27
CA LEU A 272 12.88 5.74 10.44
C LEU A 272 13.98 6.66 9.84
N GLU A 273 13.64 7.86 9.40
CA GLU A 273 14.60 8.87 8.92
C GLU A 273 15.56 9.29 10.03
N LYS A 274 15.07 9.61 11.24
CA LYS A 274 15.90 9.95 12.40
C LYS A 274 16.90 8.84 12.75
N ARG A 275 16.53 7.61 12.57
CA ARG A 275 17.39 6.44 12.80
C ARG A 275 18.26 6.06 11.60
N LYS A 276 18.17 6.78 10.49
CA LYS A 276 18.90 6.48 9.24
C LYS A 276 18.64 5.04 8.73
N LYS A 277 17.41 4.54 8.91
CA LYS A 277 17.02 3.18 8.52
C LYS A 277 16.62 3.06 7.06
N LEU A 278 16.31 4.16 6.39
CA LEU A 278 15.87 4.19 5.00
C LEU A 278 17.04 4.45 4.06
N LEU A 279 17.06 3.79 2.91
CA LEU A 279 18.06 4.04 1.86
C LEU A 279 17.86 5.41 1.21
N ASN A 280 16.62 5.88 1.07
CA ASN A 280 16.31 7.22 0.59
C ASN A 280 16.47 8.23 1.72
N GLN A 281 17.64 8.86 1.80
CA GLN A 281 18.03 9.83 2.82
C GLN A 281 17.72 11.26 2.38
N PHE A 282 17.40 12.14 3.34
CA PHE A 282 17.21 13.57 3.13
C PHE A 282 18.21 14.39 3.94
N ARG A 283 18.61 15.55 3.40
CA ARG A 283 19.56 16.45 4.07
C ARG A 283 19.00 17.08 5.33
N ASN A 284 17.70 17.42 5.31
CA ASN A 284 17.02 18.09 6.41
C ASN A 284 15.98 17.18 7.06
N PRO A 285 15.74 17.27 8.38
CA PRO A 285 14.68 16.55 9.05
C PRO A 285 13.30 16.96 8.47
N PHE A 286 12.34 16.02 8.51
CA PHE A 286 10.99 16.32 8.07
C PHE A 286 10.24 17.13 9.11
N ARG A 287 10.22 16.70 10.36
CA ARG A 287 9.57 17.42 11.48
C ARG A 287 10.58 18.28 12.20
N THR A 288 10.30 19.58 12.28
CA THR A 288 11.12 20.56 12.98
C THR A 288 10.42 21.18 14.20
N GLY A 289 9.10 21.05 14.30
CA GLY A 289 8.27 21.57 15.39
C GLY A 289 7.41 20.51 16.05
N GLU A 290 6.49 20.94 16.88
CA GLU A 290 5.46 20.09 17.48
C GLU A 290 4.36 19.74 16.48
N VAL A 291 3.60 18.70 16.79
CA VAL A 291 2.42 18.32 15.99
C VAL A 291 1.32 19.37 16.25
N TRP A 292 0.89 20.04 15.18
CA TRP A 292 -0.20 21.02 15.26
C TRP A 292 -1.53 20.36 15.67
N ARG A 293 -2.42 21.16 16.19
CA ARG A 293 -3.83 20.86 16.44
C ARG A 293 -4.65 22.07 16.03
N VAL A 294 -5.93 21.86 15.68
CA VAL A 294 -6.85 22.97 15.41
C VAL A 294 -7.15 23.69 16.73
N ASP A 295 -7.01 24.99 16.72
CA ASP A 295 -7.44 25.85 17.82
C ASP A 295 -8.94 26.12 17.65
N HIS A 296 -9.74 25.71 18.63
CA HIS A 296 -11.17 25.90 18.68
C HIS A 296 -11.60 27.05 19.60
N SER A 297 -10.61 27.88 20.08
CA SER A 297 -10.90 29.04 20.95
C SER A 297 -11.59 30.22 20.25
#